data_0e64c3866f43048b575dea67244df8b2
#
_entry.id   0e64c3866f43048b575dea67244df8b2
#
_cell.length_a   1.000
_cell.length_b   1.000
_cell.length_c   1.000
_cell.angle_alpha   90.00
_cell.angle_beta   90.00
_cell.angle_gamma   90.00
#
_symmetry.space_group_name_H-M   'P 1'
#
loop_
_entity.id
_entity.type
_entity.pdbx_description
1 polymer ?
#
loop_
_entity_poly.entity_id
_entity_poly.type
_entity_poly.pdbx_seq_one_letter_code
_entity_poly.pdbx_strand_id
1 'polypeptide(L)'
;MQVNKNSNINTLNDLINATFSEYDNNINEDKDYSKILISILKKNNFWPALQVKKFKGIKNQLLLHNTYIREDIDSFKELYETCRSVVLDFDAVSKDNIVVSYSNSIPVRINYDSYINNENDIFIEAYDGTMITCYYYNDKWHMGTTSCPDINSSWFSHATKSHGDMLNEVLYNYSNKEVDISNIREEFCKYLDKNISYIFVLLHYENKHIIDYSSILGENYMHLVHIDSKYIKNLADIDIYDESVNLQKYGIIYPKKFMNYIQANEYILNKDNITYGYIIKRMTDNGYSLAKISPEHIKYREDTDPCNPNPWYNILATYMRNRIDYHINDYIRDYNPNIQKLYDNNGKEIDPTYLIHTSICTIKDQLYKLYLATTTYNSKKNIFKMNKEIDKHFVPLIRFHLSKLRYRQVTVYKNLITNRDVYYYICHCLRPNDIKQLLNLFTTTTGFDITDRSMLCLVTLNRLLNY
;
A
#
# COMPACT_ATOMS: atom_id res chain seq x y z
N MET A 1 -39.71 11.32 -10.57
CA MET A 1 -38.37 11.07 -10.01
C MET A 1 -38.45 9.77 -9.23
N GLN A 2 -37.99 8.67 -9.83
CA GLN A 2 -37.87 7.39 -9.12
C GLN A 2 -36.65 7.50 -8.21
N VAL A 3 -36.88 7.46 -6.91
CA VAL A 3 -35.85 7.31 -5.89
C VAL A 3 -35.23 5.92 -6.10
N ASN A 4 -34.06 5.84 -6.70
CA ASN A 4 -33.27 4.63 -6.75
C ASN A 4 -33.03 4.17 -5.30
N LYS A 5 -33.63 3.04 -4.91
CA LYS A 5 -33.25 2.32 -3.70
C LYS A 5 -31.78 2.00 -3.82
N ASN A 6 -30.92 2.70 -3.08
CA ASN A 6 -29.56 2.27 -2.84
C ASN A 6 -29.65 0.90 -2.16
N SER A 7 -29.29 -0.16 -2.87
CA SER A 7 -29.06 -1.47 -2.26
C SER A 7 -27.93 -1.26 -1.26
N ASN A 8 -28.17 -1.45 0.03
CA ASN A 8 -27.09 -1.45 1.03
C ASN A 8 -26.18 -2.65 0.74
N ILE A 9 -25.04 -2.37 0.12
CA ILE A 9 -23.99 -3.37 -0.13
C ILE A 9 -23.02 -3.27 1.06
N ASN A 10 -23.14 -4.20 1.99
CA ASN A 10 -22.35 -4.23 3.22
C ASN A 10 -21.34 -5.40 3.22
N THR A 11 -21.67 -6.47 2.49
CA THR A 11 -20.87 -7.71 2.46
C THR A 11 -20.37 -8.03 1.06
N LEU A 12 -19.41 -8.94 0.97
CA LEU A 12 -18.91 -9.46 -0.31
C LEU A 12 -20.06 -10.16 -1.09
N ASN A 13 -20.94 -10.89 -0.42
CA ASN A 13 -22.08 -11.55 -1.06
C ASN A 13 -23.06 -10.53 -1.65
N ASP A 14 -23.33 -9.42 -0.94
CA ASP A 14 -24.16 -8.34 -1.48
C ASP A 14 -23.55 -7.75 -2.76
N LEU A 15 -22.23 -7.54 -2.77
CA LEU A 15 -21.50 -7.03 -3.92
C LEU A 15 -21.58 -7.98 -5.12
N ILE A 16 -21.37 -9.29 -4.89
CA ILE A 16 -21.49 -10.34 -5.91
C ILE A 16 -22.92 -10.36 -6.47
N ASN A 17 -23.94 -10.39 -5.63
CA ASN A 17 -25.35 -10.40 -6.05
C ASN A 17 -25.75 -9.14 -6.82
N ALA A 18 -25.29 -7.97 -6.39
CA ALA A 18 -25.48 -6.72 -7.11
C ALA A 18 -24.83 -6.76 -8.50
N THR A 19 -23.66 -7.39 -8.62
CA THR A 19 -22.94 -7.54 -9.90
C THR A 19 -23.70 -8.42 -10.87
N PHE A 20 -24.27 -9.55 -10.43
CA PHE A 20 -25.14 -10.38 -11.26
C PHE A 20 -26.41 -9.66 -11.67
N SER A 21 -27.08 -9.01 -10.73
CA SER A 21 -28.32 -8.27 -11.02
C SER A 21 -28.12 -7.16 -12.05
N GLU A 22 -27.00 -6.42 -11.97
CA GLU A 22 -26.67 -5.41 -12.97
C GLU A 22 -26.27 -6.02 -14.31
N TYR A 23 -25.61 -7.20 -14.30
CA TYR A 23 -25.26 -7.94 -15.50
C TYR A 23 -26.51 -8.44 -16.25
N ASP A 24 -27.49 -9.00 -15.54
CA ASP A 24 -28.74 -9.52 -16.11
C ASP A 24 -29.61 -8.40 -16.72
N ASN A 25 -29.60 -7.21 -16.07
CA ASN A 25 -30.33 -6.04 -16.54
C ASN A 25 -29.66 -5.31 -17.71
N ASN A 26 -28.41 -5.63 -18.06
CA ASN A 26 -27.67 -4.95 -19.11
C ASN A 26 -28.01 -5.58 -20.47
N ILE A 27 -28.66 -4.82 -21.35
CA ILE A 27 -29.14 -5.26 -22.68
C ILE A 27 -28.02 -5.29 -23.72
N ASN A 28 -26.84 -4.71 -23.44
CA ASN A 28 -25.73 -4.60 -24.37
C ASN A 28 -24.98 -5.94 -24.52
N GLU A 29 -24.64 -6.30 -25.78
CA GLU A 29 -23.96 -7.55 -26.12
C GLU A 29 -22.53 -7.71 -25.54
N ASP A 30 -21.85 -6.62 -25.19
CA ASP A 30 -20.50 -6.66 -24.62
C ASP A 30 -20.53 -6.69 -23.08
N LYS A 31 -21.11 -7.77 -22.55
CA LYS A 31 -21.18 -8.01 -21.10
C LYS A 31 -19.78 -8.33 -20.56
N ASP A 32 -19.27 -7.44 -19.70
CA ASP A 32 -17.95 -7.54 -19.05
C ASP A 32 -18.14 -7.32 -17.53
N TYR A 33 -18.04 -8.38 -16.75
CA TYR A 33 -18.20 -8.33 -15.28
C TYR A 33 -17.24 -7.35 -14.62
N SER A 34 -16.03 -7.16 -15.16
CA SER A 34 -15.10 -6.19 -14.58
C SER A 34 -15.58 -4.75 -14.71
N LYS A 35 -16.18 -4.39 -15.85
CA LYS A 35 -16.74 -3.05 -16.07
C LYS A 35 -17.94 -2.82 -15.15
N ILE A 36 -18.79 -3.83 -14.99
CA ILE A 36 -19.97 -3.79 -14.13
C ILE A 36 -19.55 -3.64 -12.67
N LEU A 37 -18.64 -4.48 -12.19
CA LEU A 37 -18.15 -4.42 -10.82
C LEU A 37 -17.49 -3.06 -10.52
N ILE A 38 -16.65 -2.54 -11.39
CA ILE A 38 -16.05 -1.20 -11.26
C ILE A 38 -17.13 -0.11 -11.24
N SER A 39 -18.18 -0.24 -12.06
CA SER A 39 -19.31 0.70 -12.06
C SER A 39 -20.04 0.71 -10.70
N ILE A 40 -20.31 -0.47 -10.15
CA ILE A 40 -20.94 -0.62 -8.83
C ILE A 40 -20.07 -0.02 -7.73
N LEU A 41 -18.75 -0.29 -7.74
CA LEU A 41 -17.82 0.28 -6.77
C LEU A 41 -17.82 1.81 -6.81
N LYS A 42 -17.82 2.41 -8.01
CA LYS A 42 -17.89 3.87 -8.19
C LYS A 42 -19.22 4.46 -7.75
N LYS A 43 -20.34 3.82 -8.11
CA LYS A 43 -21.71 4.27 -7.79
C LYS A 43 -21.95 4.30 -6.27
N ASN A 44 -21.33 3.38 -5.53
CA ASN A 44 -21.47 3.29 -4.07
C ASN A 44 -20.33 4.00 -3.30
N ASN A 45 -19.45 4.74 -3.97
CA ASN A 45 -18.28 5.42 -3.39
C ASN A 45 -17.26 4.47 -2.73
N PHE A 46 -17.21 3.20 -3.14
CA PHE A 46 -16.20 2.24 -2.68
C PHE A 46 -14.88 2.37 -3.45
N TRP A 47 -14.91 3.00 -4.62
CA TRP A 47 -13.72 3.32 -5.39
C TRP A 47 -13.12 4.66 -4.93
N PRO A 48 -11.80 4.78 -4.73
CA PRO A 48 -10.71 3.85 -5.05
C PRO A 48 -10.31 2.90 -3.92
N ALA A 49 -11.08 2.83 -2.79
CA ALA A 49 -10.78 1.98 -1.64
C ALA A 49 -10.74 0.49 -2.02
N LEU A 50 -11.67 0.08 -2.87
CA LEU A 50 -11.69 -1.23 -3.49
C LEU A 50 -11.36 -1.10 -4.98
N GLN A 51 -10.50 -1.98 -5.47
CA GLN A 51 -10.07 -2.03 -6.87
C GLN A 51 -10.20 -3.44 -7.43
N VAL A 52 -10.34 -3.50 -8.76
CA VAL A 52 -10.50 -4.73 -9.52
C VAL A 52 -9.37 -4.86 -10.53
N LYS A 53 -8.73 -6.02 -10.59
CA LYS A 53 -7.75 -6.37 -11.61
C LYS A 53 -8.17 -7.62 -12.36
N LYS A 54 -7.91 -7.64 -13.67
CA LYS A 54 -8.18 -8.78 -14.55
C LYS A 54 -7.02 -9.76 -14.55
N PHE A 55 -7.34 -11.03 -14.65
CA PHE A 55 -6.35 -12.05 -15.00
C PHE A 55 -6.05 -11.99 -16.50
N LYS A 56 -4.77 -12.11 -16.86
CA LYS A 56 -4.36 -12.09 -18.26
C LYS A 56 -4.88 -13.34 -18.98
N GLY A 57 -5.64 -13.10 -20.05
CA GLY A 57 -6.19 -14.19 -20.88
C GLY A 57 -7.46 -14.86 -20.33
N ILE A 58 -8.00 -14.43 -19.17
CA ILE A 58 -9.24 -14.96 -18.59
C ILE A 58 -10.21 -13.79 -18.39
N LYS A 59 -11.33 -13.79 -19.13
CA LYS A 59 -12.22 -12.62 -19.24
C LYS A 59 -12.93 -12.28 -17.92
N ASN A 60 -13.48 -13.29 -17.24
CA ASN A 60 -14.39 -13.10 -16.12
C ASN A 60 -13.80 -13.51 -14.76
N GLN A 61 -12.52 -13.85 -14.73
CA GLN A 61 -11.77 -14.04 -13.49
C GLN A 61 -11.15 -12.70 -13.05
N LEU A 62 -11.49 -12.28 -11.85
CA LEU A 62 -11.16 -10.96 -11.32
C LEU A 62 -10.51 -11.07 -9.94
N LEU A 63 -9.50 -10.25 -9.70
CA LEU A 63 -8.98 -9.99 -8.36
C LEU A 63 -9.63 -8.72 -7.81
N LEU A 64 -10.42 -8.84 -6.77
CA LEU A 64 -10.94 -7.73 -5.97
C LEU A 64 -10.00 -7.54 -4.77
N HIS A 65 -9.48 -6.34 -4.61
CA HIS A 65 -8.57 -6.05 -3.50
C HIS A 65 -8.78 -4.63 -2.96
N ASN A 66 -8.46 -4.46 -1.68
CA ASN A 66 -8.43 -3.14 -1.08
C ASN A 66 -7.13 -2.40 -1.41
N THR A 67 -7.19 -1.08 -1.26
CA THR A 67 -6.02 -0.21 -1.38
C THR A 67 -5.92 0.63 -0.11
N TYR A 68 -4.69 0.99 0.26
CA TYR A 68 -4.51 1.90 1.38
C TYR A 68 -5.10 3.28 1.04
N ILE A 69 -6.15 3.68 1.77
CA ILE A 69 -6.78 4.98 1.65
C ILE A 69 -6.87 5.62 3.02
N ARG A 70 -6.72 6.94 3.06
CA ARG A 70 -6.92 7.78 4.24
C ARG A 70 -8.35 8.33 4.36
N GLU A 71 -9.23 7.96 3.45
CA GLU A 71 -10.61 8.41 3.43
C GLU A 71 -11.46 7.58 4.39
N ASP A 72 -12.58 8.15 4.80
CA ASP A 72 -13.54 7.51 5.69
C ASP A 72 -14.14 6.27 5.01
N ILE A 73 -13.82 5.09 5.55
CA ILE A 73 -14.31 3.79 5.11
C ILE A 73 -15.39 3.24 6.06
N ASP A 74 -15.77 3.98 7.10
CA ASP A 74 -16.65 3.49 8.17
C ASP A 74 -17.99 2.96 7.64
N SER A 75 -18.51 3.55 6.56
CA SER A 75 -19.77 3.14 5.94
C SER A 75 -19.72 1.77 5.24
N PHE A 76 -18.53 1.21 4.93
CA PHE A 76 -18.34 -0.10 4.29
C PHE A 76 -17.10 -0.84 4.82
N LYS A 77 -16.78 -0.61 6.07
CA LYS A 77 -15.58 -1.14 6.73
C LYS A 77 -15.48 -2.66 6.65
N GLU A 78 -16.57 -3.38 6.91
CA GLU A 78 -16.60 -4.84 6.85
C GLU A 78 -16.26 -5.35 5.44
N LEU A 79 -16.88 -4.76 4.41
CA LEU A 79 -16.58 -5.10 3.02
C LEU A 79 -15.12 -4.79 2.67
N TYR A 80 -14.61 -3.64 3.10
CA TYR A 80 -13.22 -3.23 2.85
C TYR A 80 -12.21 -4.19 3.50
N GLU A 81 -12.41 -4.54 4.75
CA GLU A 81 -11.54 -5.46 5.49
C GLU A 81 -11.58 -6.87 4.89
N THR A 82 -12.78 -7.34 4.52
CA THR A 82 -12.97 -8.65 3.87
C THR A 82 -12.28 -8.69 2.50
N CYS A 83 -12.37 -7.64 1.71
CA CYS A 83 -11.82 -7.60 0.36
C CYS A 83 -10.31 -7.30 0.31
N ARG A 84 -9.51 -7.83 1.23
CA ARG A 84 -8.05 -7.65 1.20
C ARG A 84 -7.43 -8.22 -0.07
N SER A 85 -7.85 -9.44 -0.48
CA SER A 85 -7.47 -10.09 -1.73
C SER A 85 -8.44 -11.24 -1.97
N VAL A 86 -9.37 -11.06 -2.88
CA VAL A 86 -10.41 -12.04 -3.21
C VAL A 86 -10.40 -12.32 -4.70
N VAL A 87 -10.27 -13.57 -5.08
CA VAL A 87 -10.36 -14.00 -6.48
C VAL A 87 -11.77 -14.46 -6.76
N LEU A 88 -12.41 -13.84 -7.73
CA LEU A 88 -13.76 -14.11 -8.19
C LEU A 88 -13.72 -14.68 -9.60
N ASP A 89 -14.49 -15.74 -9.88
CA ASP A 89 -14.75 -16.22 -11.23
C ASP A 89 -16.25 -16.19 -11.51
N PHE A 90 -16.67 -15.26 -12.35
CA PHE A 90 -18.07 -15.07 -12.72
C PHE A 90 -18.57 -16.07 -13.79
N ASP A 91 -17.69 -16.91 -14.35
CA ASP A 91 -18.04 -18.03 -15.22
C ASP A 91 -18.19 -19.34 -14.44
N ALA A 92 -18.06 -19.32 -13.11
CA ALA A 92 -18.23 -20.51 -12.27
C ALA A 92 -19.62 -21.15 -12.48
N VAL A 93 -19.65 -22.47 -12.49
CA VAL A 93 -20.86 -23.29 -12.75
C VAL A 93 -21.96 -23.03 -11.72
N SER A 94 -21.61 -22.67 -10.50
CA SER A 94 -22.53 -22.36 -9.40
C SER A 94 -22.18 -21.01 -8.77
N LYS A 95 -23.21 -20.25 -8.38
CA LYS A 95 -23.02 -18.99 -7.63
C LYS A 95 -22.26 -19.19 -6.32
N ASP A 96 -22.35 -20.36 -5.72
CA ASP A 96 -21.63 -20.68 -4.48
C ASP A 96 -20.12 -20.86 -4.67
N ASN A 97 -19.66 -21.04 -5.93
CA ASN A 97 -18.26 -21.26 -6.28
C ASN A 97 -17.59 -20.03 -6.92
N ILE A 98 -18.22 -18.86 -6.85
CA ILE A 98 -17.66 -17.63 -7.45
C ILE A 98 -16.39 -17.18 -6.77
N VAL A 99 -16.31 -17.33 -5.45
CA VAL A 99 -15.08 -17.04 -4.70
C VAL A 99 -14.14 -18.24 -4.85
N VAL A 100 -13.11 -18.05 -5.67
CA VAL A 100 -12.10 -19.09 -5.99
C VAL A 100 -11.00 -19.14 -4.95
N SER A 101 -10.61 -17.99 -4.45
CA SER A 101 -9.57 -17.86 -3.43
C SER A 101 -9.83 -16.61 -2.59
N TYR A 102 -9.56 -16.71 -1.31
CA TYR A 102 -9.77 -15.67 -0.34
C TYR A 102 -8.57 -15.60 0.60
N SER A 103 -7.94 -14.45 0.69
CA SER A 103 -6.94 -14.21 1.73
C SER A 103 -7.64 -13.86 3.05
N ASN A 104 -6.88 -13.83 4.12
CA ASN A 104 -7.41 -13.34 5.38
C ASN A 104 -7.82 -11.87 5.30
N SER A 105 -8.83 -11.52 6.08
CA SER A 105 -9.21 -10.12 6.32
C SER A 105 -8.02 -9.30 6.84
N ILE A 106 -8.10 -7.98 6.73
CA ILE A 106 -7.08 -7.12 7.35
C ILE A 106 -7.23 -7.23 8.87
N PRO A 107 -6.16 -7.52 9.60
CA PRO A 107 -6.22 -7.50 11.05
C PRO A 107 -6.53 -6.09 11.58
N VAL A 108 -7.52 -5.97 12.43
CA VAL A 108 -7.84 -4.71 13.11
C VAL A 108 -6.70 -4.35 14.07
N ARG A 109 -6.12 -3.17 13.90
CA ARG A 109 -5.10 -2.69 14.85
C ARG A 109 -5.75 -2.34 16.18
N ILE A 110 -5.27 -2.92 17.24
CA ILE A 110 -5.71 -2.61 18.61
C ILE A 110 -4.51 -2.25 19.47
N ASN A 111 -4.76 -1.45 20.50
CA ASN A 111 -3.76 -1.16 21.52
C ASN A 111 -3.76 -2.26 22.57
N TYR A 112 -2.62 -2.44 23.18
CA TYR A 112 -2.43 -3.38 24.28
C TYR A 112 -3.51 -3.26 25.35
N ASP A 113 -3.76 -2.05 25.84
CA ASP A 113 -4.69 -1.78 26.94
C ASP A 113 -6.18 -1.95 26.53
N SER A 114 -6.46 -2.03 25.23
CA SER A 114 -7.82 -2.20 24.72
C SER A 114 -8.18 -3.66 24.44
N TYR A 115 -7.25 -4.60 24.65
CA TYR A 115 -7.53 -6.01 24.46
C TYR A 115 -8.38 -6.58 25.59
N ILE A 116 -9.50 -7.20 25.21
CA ILE A 116 -10.36 -7.94 26.14
C ILE A 116 -10.04 -9.43 26.00
N ASN A 117 -9.49 -10.03 27.05
CA ASN A 117 -9.06 -11.42 27.08
C ASN A 117 -10.23 -12.36 26.79
N ASN A 118 -10.01 -13.33 25.90
CA ASN A 118 -10.92 -14.43 25.63
C ASN A 118 -10.10 -15.73 25.60
N GLU A 119 -10.55 -16.74 26.33
CA GLU A 119 -9.84 -18.01 26.49
C GLU A 119 -9.65 -18.78 25.18
N ASN A 120 -10.51 -18.53 24.18
CA ASN A 120 -10.44 -19.17 22.87
C ASN A 120 -9.59 -18.40 21.85
N ASP A 121 -8.98 -17.29 22.24
CA ASP A 121 -8.12 -16.54 21.32
C ASP A 121 -6.80 -17.26 21.06
N ILE A 122 -6.37 -17.28 19.81
CA ILE A 122 -5.11 -17.86 19.37
C ILE A 122 -4.15 -16.70 19.07
N PHE A 123 -2.96 -16.74 19.66
CA PHE A 123 -1.92 -15.73 19.50
C PHE A 123 -0.79 -16.28 18.65
N ILE A 124 -0.51 -15.63 17.52
CA ILE A 124 0.55 -16.04 16.59
C ILE A 124 1.43 -14.84 16.21
N GLU A 125 2.72 -15.07 16.07
CA GLU A 125 3.67 -14.07 15.62
C GLU A 125 3.28 -13.47 14.28
N ALA A 126 3.41 -12.17 14.13
CA ALA A 126 3.17 -11.47 12.88
C ALA A 126 4.48 -11.24 12.13
N TYR A 127 4.44 -11.38 10.81
CA TYR A 127 5.55 -11.13 9.92
C TYR A 127 5.25 -9.95 8.99
N ASP A 128 6.26 -9.14 8.73
CA ASP A 128 6.23 -8.06 7.73
C ASP A 128 6.88 -8.57 6.44
N GLY A 129 6.10 -8.57 5.36
CA GLY A 129 6.58 -9.04 4.06
C GLY A 129 5.48 -9.03 3.00
N THR A 130 5.80 -9.55 1.83
CA THR A 130 4.81 -9.64 0.75
C THR A 130 3.94 -10.88 0.94
N MET A 131 2.64 -10.66 1.13
CA MET A 131 1.68 -11.75 1.19
C MET A 131 1.50 -12.39 -0.19
N ILE A 132 1.59 -13.70 -0.24
CA ILE A 132 1.38 -14.52 -1.43
C ILE A 132 0.21 -15.47 -1.16
N THR A 133 -0.75 -15.51 -2.08
CA THR A 133 -1.82 -16.51 -2.09
C THR A 133 -1.52 -17.53 -3.19
N CYS A 134 -1.51 -18.83 -2.84
CA CYS A 134 -1.26 -19.95 -3.74
C CYS A 134 -2.45 -20.91 -3.69
N TYR A 135 -3.08 -21.17 -4.85
CA TYR A 135 -4.27 -22.01 -4.95
C TYR A 135 -4.33 -22.75 -6.30
N TYR A 136 -5.01 -23.89 -6.31
CA TYR A 136 -5.22 -24.68 -7.51
C TYR A 136 -6.62 -24.40 -8.09
N TYR A 137 -6.68 -24.00 -9.36
CA TYR A 137 -7.93 -23.71 -10.05
C TYR A 137 -7.78 -23.88 -11.54
N ASN A 138 -8.82 -24.43 -12.21
CA ASN A 138 -8.80 -24.69 -13.67
C ASN A 138 -7.53 -25.43 -14.11
N ASP A 139 -7.25 -26.57 -13.44
CA ASP A 139 -6.16 -27.51 -13.73
C ASP A 139 -4.74 -26.93 -13.64
N LYS A 140 -4.55 -25.81 -12.93
CA LYS A 140 -3.23 -25.22 -12.69
C LYS A 140 -3.14 -24.53 -11.34
N TRP A 141 -1.89 -24.39 -10.88
CA TRP A 141 -1.59 -23.57 -9.73
C TRP A 141 -1.51 -22.08 -10.10
N HIS A 142 -2.08 -21.26 -9.26
CA HIS A 142 -2.04 -19.81 -9.34
C HIS A 142 -1.31 -19.26 -8.13
N MET A 143 -0.46 -18.26 -8.37
CA MET A 143 0.21 -17.52 -7.31
C MET A 143 0.07 -16.03 -7.59
N GLY A 144 -0.44 -15.30 -6.60
CA GLY A 144 -0.64 -13.85 -6.68
C GLY A 144 -0.23 -13.18 -5.39
N THR A 145 -0.14 -11.86 -5.42
CA THR A 145 0.02 -11.03 -4.23
C THR A 145 -1.31 -10.38 -3.86
N THR A 146 -1.36 -9.65 -2.75
CA THR A 146 -2.59 -8.97 -2.30
C THR A 146 -3.26 -8.15 -3.39
N SER A 147 -2.49 -7.49 -4.24
CA SER A 147 -3.00 -6.56 -5.25
C SER A 147 -2.64 -6.92 -6.69
N CYS A 148 -2.03 -8.08 -6.92
CA CYS A 148 -1.65 -8.54 -8.26
C CYS A 148 -1.97 -10.01 -8.45
N PRO A 149 -2.79 -10.37 -9.48
CA PRO A 149 -3.22 -11.74 -9.71
C PRO A 149 -2.11 -12.68 -10.18
N ASP A 150 -1.04 -12.14 -10.76
CA ASP A 150 0.14 -12.89 -11.20
C ASP A 150 1.38 -12.37 -10.50
N ILE A 151 2.01 -13.22 -9.70
CA ILE A 151 3.18 -12.88 -8.92
C ILE A 151 4.37 -12.39 -9.77
N ASN A 152 4.49 -12.86 -11.03
CA ASN A 152 5.54 -12.42 -11.96
C ASN A 152 5.34 -10.97 -12.43
N SER A 153 4.09 -10.51 -12.39
CA SER A 153 3.73 -9.12 -12.72
C SER A 153 3.65 -8.24 -11.48
N SER A 154 4.02 -8.74 -10.32
CA SER A 154 4.02 -8.02 -9.05
C SER A 154 5.43 -7.54 -8.72
N TRP A 155 5.57 -6.22 -8.57
CA TRP A 155 6.84 -5.56 -8.31
C TRP A 155 6.71 -4.62 -7.13
N PHE A 156 7.74 -4.58 -6.29
CA PHE A 156 7.89 -3.46 -5.39
C PHE A 156 8.40 -2.24 -6.20
N SER A 157 7.92 -1.04 -5.88
CA SER A 157 8.30 0.18 -6.60
C SER A 157 9.83 0.31 -6.69
N HIS A 158 10.36 0.37 -7.91
CA HIS A 158 11.80 0.45 -8.23
C HIS A 158 12.64 -0.81 -7.92
N ALA A 159 12.01 -1.93 -7.59
CA ALA A 159 12.73 -3.20 -7.47
C ALA A 159 13.24 -3.67 -8.85
N THR A 160 14.39 -4.33 -8.86
CA THR A 160 14.96 -4.94 -10.07
C THR A 160 14.36 -6.31 -10.37
N LYS A 161 13.76 -6.95 -9.36
CA LYS A 161 13.15 -8.29 -9.42
C LYS A 161 11.66 -8.22 -9.12
N SER A 162 10.87 -9.07 -9.78
CA SER A 162 9.49 -9.32 -9.42
C SER A 162 9.40 -10.12 -8.12
N HIS A 163 8.24 -10.09 -7.46
CA HIS A 163 8.00 -11.00 -6.32
C HIS A 163 8.02 -12.48 -6.77
N GLY A 164 7.74 -12.75 -8.05
CA GLY A 164 7.91 -14.07 -8.65
C GLY A 164 9.36 -14.52 -8.73
N ASP A 165 10.28 -13.63 -9.09
CA ASP A 165 11.71 -13.92 -9.11
C ASP A 165 12.23 -14.17 -7.70
N MET A 166 11.85 -13.32 -6.74
CA MET A 166 12.22 -13.49 -5.32
C MET A 166 11.69 -14.82 -4.75
N LEU A 167 10.45 -15.19 -5.08
CA LEU A 167 9.90 -16.50 -4.67
C LEU A 167 10.67 -17.65 -5.28
N ASN A 168 11.06 -17.56 -6.56
CA ASN A 168 11.88 -18.60 -7.20
C ASN A 168 13.22 -18.77 -6.48
N GLU A 169 13.88 -17.69 -6.10
CA GLU A 169 15.14 -17.73 -5.34
C GLU A 169 14.97 -18.41 -3.99
N VAL A 170 13.90 -18.10 -3.25
CA VAL A 170 13.58 -18.75 -1.98
C VAL A 170 13.38 -20.26 -2.17
N LEU A 171 12.53 -20.65 -3.10
CA LEU A 171 12.23 -22.07 -3.35
C LEU A 171 13.45 -22.82 -3.89
N TYR A 172 14.26 -22.18 -4.73
CA TYR A 172 15.50 -22.78 -5.23
C TYR A 172 16.51 -23.02 -4.11
N ASN A 173 16.58 -22.11 -3.16
CA ASN A 173 17.42 -22.30 -1.97
C ASN A 173 16.97 -23.50 -1.13
N TYR A 174 15.66 -23.74 -1.02
CA TYR A 174 15.10 -24.90 -0.30
C TYR A 174 15.29 -26.24 -1.02
N SER A 175 15.36 -26.23 -2.36
CA SER A 175 15.56 -27.43 -3.17
C SER A 175 17.00 -27.95 -3.20
N ASN A 176 17.90 -27.38 -2.39
CA ASN A 176 19.34 -27.67 -2.42
C ASN A 176 19.98 -27.50 -3.81
N LYS A 177 19.35 -26.67 -4.65
CA LYS A 177 19.81 -26.33 -6.03
C LYS A 177 19.82 -27.53 -7.00
N GLU A 178 19.03 -28.55 -6.75
CA GLU A 178 18.93 -29.74 -7.59
C GLU A 178 17.95 -29.59 -8.76
N VAL A 179 17.06 -28.59 -8.70
CA VAL A 179 16.01 -28.35 -9.67
C VAL A 179 16.33 -27.09 -10.49
N ASP A 180 15.95 -27.07 -11.76
CA ASP A 180 16.04 -25.83 -12.57
C ASP A 180 15.14 -24.76 -11.97
N ILE A 181 15.68 -23.55 -11.79
CA ILE A 181 14.98 -22.41 -11.21
C ILE A 181 13.71 -22.04 -11.99
N SER A 182 13.68 -22.31 -13.30
CA SER A 182 12.50 -22.06 -14.14
C SER A 182 11.30 -22.94 -13.78
N ASN A 183 11.54 -24.15 -13.24
CA ASN A 183 10.54 -25.15 -12.89
C ASN A 183 10.29 -25.25 -11.38
N ILE A 184 11.01 -24.47 -10.58
CA ILE A 184 11.04 -24.62 -9.13
C ILE A 184 9.66 -24.49 -8.47
N ARG A 185 8.78 -23.62 -8.99
CA ARG A 185 7.41 -23.48 -8.46
C ARG A 185 6.55 -24.69 -8.77
N GLU A 186 6.71 -25.30 -9.96
CA GLU A 186 5.99 -26.52 -10.30
C GLU A 186 6.41 -27.68 -9.40
N GLU A 187 7.72 -27.79 -9.13
CA GLU A 187 8.24 -28.76 -8.17
C GLU A 187 7.68 -28.53 -6.76
N PHE A 188 7.70 -27.30 -6.29
CA PHE A 188 7.11 -26.94 -4.98
C PHE A 188 5.63 -27.28 -4.92
N CYS A 189 4.87 -27.02 -5.96
CA CYS A 189 3.43 -27.30 -6.02
C CYS A 189 3.09 -28.80 -5.94
N LYS A 190 4.02 -29.70 -6.22
CA LYS A 190 3.79 -31.14 -6.04
C LYS A 190 3.60 -31.56 -4.57
N TYR A 191 4.03 -30.70 -3.65
CA TYR A 191 3.90 -30.92 -2.20
C TYR A 191 2.63 -30.29 -1.61
N LEU A 192 1.86 -29.57 -2.41
CA LEU A 192 0.65 -28.87 -1.99
C LEU A 192 -0.61 -29.69 -2.33
N ASP A 193 -1.59 -29.67 -1.42
CA ASP A 193 -2.91 -30.24 -1.68
C ASP A 193 -3.73 -29.30 -2.58
N LYS A 194 -4.26 -29.82 -3.68
CA LYS A 194 -5.08 -29.07 -4.66
C LYS A 194 -6.39 -28.57 -4.09
N ASN A 195 -6.85 -29.07 -2.96
CA ASN A 195 -8.08 -28.65 -2.29
C ASN A 195 -7.87 -27.47 -1.33
N ILE A 196 -6.60 -27.06 -1.16
CA ILE A 196 -6.22 -26.05 -0.16
C ILE A 196 -5.65 -24.82 -0.85
N SER A 197 -6.10 -23.65 -0.42
CA SER A 197 -5.48 -22.36 -0.69
C SER A 197 -4.52 -22.03 0.44
N TYR A 198 -3.27 -21.79 0.09
CA TYR A 198 -2.19 -21.49 1.03
C TYR A 198 -1.90 -20.00 1.01
N ILE A 199 -1.64 -19.42 2.18
CA ILE A 199 -1.29 -18.02 2.34
C ILE A 199 0.08 -17.95 3.01
N PHE A 200 1.02 -17.33 2.29
CA PHE A 200 2.40 -17.16 2.73
C PHE A 200 2.77 -15.70 2.88
N VAL A 201 3.83 -15.45 3.64
CA VAL A 201 4.57 -14.17 3.63
C VAL A 201 5.96 -14.44 3.07
N LEU A 202 6.31 -13.75 2.00
CA LEU A 202 7.63 -13.76 1.40
C LEU A 202 8.54 -12.78 2.14
N LEU A 203 9.59 -13.29 2.74
CA LEU A 203 10.70 -12.55 3.33
C LEU A 203 11.91 -12.65 2.40
N HIS A 204 12.34 -11.55 1.84
CA HIS A 204 13.48 -11.51 0.94
C HIS A 204 14.28 -10.23 1.19
N TYR A 205 15.59 -10.33 1.30
CA TYR A 205 16.47 -9.21 1.65
C TYR A 205 16.40 -8.03 0.65
N GLU A 206 16.07 -8.30 -0.62
CA GLU A 206 15.86 -7.25 -1.63
C GLU A 206 14.43 -6.67 -1.60
N ASN A 207 13.52 -7.29 -0.87
CA ASN A 207 12.18 -6.75 -0.69
C ASN A 207 12.18 -5.77 0.48
N LYS A 208 11.52 -4.62 0.32
CA LYS A 208 11.47 -3.67 1.41
C LYS A 208 10.48 -4.08 2.48
N HIS A 209 10.95 -4.11 3.71
CA HIS A 209 10.19 -4.38 4.93
C HIS A 209 10.31 -3.21 5.92
N ILE A 210 9.34 -3.09 6.81
CA ILE A 210 9.43 -2.20 7.97
C ILE A 210 10.43 -2.80 8.97
N ILE A 211 10.41 -4.14 9.07
CA ILE A 211 11.32 -4.90 9.92
C ILE A 211 12.58 -5.26 9.13
N ASP A 212 13.72 -4.98 9.71
CA ASP A 212 15.00 -5.53 9.23
C ASP A 212 15.25 -6.88 9.88
N TYR A 213 15.09 -7.95 9.10
CA TYR A 213 15.30 -9.31 9.56
C TYR A 213 16.77 -9.77 9.47
N SER A 214 17.67 -8.96 8.97
CA SER A 214 19.07 -9.32 8.71
C SER A 214 19.81 -9.83 9.98
N SER A 215 19.50 -9.24 11.12
CA SER A 215 20.15 -9.60 12.39
C SER A 215 19.70 -10.95 12.97
N ILE A 216 18.54 -11.49 12.57
CA ILE A 216 18.03 -12.79 13.04
C ILE A 216 18.04 -13.87 11.96
N LEU A 217 17.93 -13.50 10.69
CA LEU A 217 17.88 -14.43 9.56
C LEU A 217 19.13 -14.38 8.67
N GLY A 218 20.06 -13.46 8.95
CA GLY A 218 21.27 -13.20 8.15
C GLY A 218 21.06 -12.17 7.04
N GLU A 219 22.15 -11.55 6.57
CA GLU A 219 22.09 -10.43 5.62
C GLU A 219 21.35 -10.73 4.31
N ASN A 220 21.44 -11.97 3.83
CA ASN A 220 20.82 -12.43 2.59
C ASN A 220 19.61 -13.35 2.86
N TYR A 221 18.77 -12.99 3.82
CA TYR A 221 17.62 -13.81 4.18
C TYR A 221 16.64 -13.99 3.03
N MET A 222 16.24 -15.23 2.82
CA MET A 222 15.28 -15.64 1.80
C MET A 222 14.39 -16.73 2.40
N HIS A 223 13.18 -16.36 2.83
CA HIS A 223 12.28 -17.28 3.51
C HIS A 223 10.83 -17.12 3.05
N LEU A 224 10.08 -18.20 3.14
CA LEU A 224 8.64 -18.23 2.97
C LEU A 224 8.01 -18.67 4.29
N VAL A 225 7.12 -17.84 4.83
CA VAL A 225 6.42 -18.09 6.09
C VAL A 225 5.00 -18.51 5.78
N HIS A 226 4.57 -19.69 6.22
CA HIS A 226 3.19 -20.15 6.07
C HIS A 226 2.34 -19.56 7.19
N ILE A 227 1.42 -18.65 6.85
CA ILE A 227 0.65 -17.89 7.86
C ILE A 227 -0.81 -18.32 7.97
N ASP A 228 -1.36 -18.94 6.91
CA ASP A 228 -2.74 -19.41 6.92
C ASP A 228 -3.03 -20.38 5.77
N SER A 229 -4.12 -21.16 5.91
CA SER A 229 -4.65 -22.05 4.87
C SER A 229 -6.17 -22.15 4.95
N LYS A 230 -6.80 -22.35 3.79
CA LYS A 230 -8.26 -22.50 3.69
C LYS A 230 -8.63 -23.60 2.71
N TYR A 231 -9.71 -24.32 2.99
CA TYR A 231 -10.29 -25.22 1.99
C TYR A 231 -10.89 -24.39 0.84
N ILE A 232 -10.55 -24.72 -0.41
CA ILE A 232 -11.06 -23.98 -1.59
C ILE A 232 -12.59 -24.10 -1.69
N LYS A 233 -13.13 -25.29 -1.37
CA LYS A 233 -14.56 -25.59 -1.55
C LYS A 233 -15.49 -24.72 -0.72
N ASN A 234 -15.14 -24.40 0.51
CA ASN A 234 -16.01 -23.70 1.47
C ASN A 234 -15.32 -22.56 2.20
N LEU A 235 -14.08 -22.25 1.86
CA LEU A 235 -13.24 -21.21 2.43
C LEU A 235 -13.04 -21.33 3.96
N ALA A 236 -13.30 -22.52 4.51
CA ALA A 236 -13.08 -22.80 5.93
C ALA A 236 -11.59 -22.76 6.26
N ASP A 237 -11.28 -22.18 7.41
CA ASP A 237 -9.91 -22.07 7.91
C ASP A 237 -9.36 -23.44 8.30
N ILE A 238 -8.06 -23.65 8.06
CA ILE A 238 -7.32 -24.85 8.45
C ILE A 238 -6.26 -24.41 9.47
N ASP A 239 -6.08 -25.17 10.55
CA ASP A 239 -4.96 -24.93 11.47
C ASP A 239 -3.65 -25.26 10.74
N ILE A 240 -2.82 -24.25 10.51
CA ILE A 240 -1.53 -24.40 9.79
C ILE A 240 -0.56 -25.33 10.52
N TYR A 241 -0.75 -25.57 11.81
CA TYR A 241 0.09 -26.49 12.60
C TYR A 241 -0.38 -27.95 12.50
N ASP A 242 -1.49 -28.22 11.78
CA ASP A 242 -1.93 -29.58 11.48
C ASP A 242 -0.93 -30.27 10.54
N GLU A 243 -0.62 -31.55 10.81
CA GLU A 243 0.31 -32.32 10.00
C GLU A 243 -0.09 -32.41 8.52
N SER A 244 -1.38 -32.40 8.23
CA SER A 244 -1.92 -32.48 6.85
C SER A 244 -1.50 -31.34 5.95
N VAL A 245 -1.17 -30.17 6.53
CA VAL A 245 -0.74 -28.95 5.80
C VAL A 245 0.68 -28.53 6.15
N ASN A 246 1.41 -29.36 6.90
CA ASN A 246 2.75 -29.01 7.37
C ASN A 246 3.79 -29.07 6.25
N LEU A 247 4.37 -27.94 5.93
CA LEU A 247 5.39 -27.75 4.89
C LEU A 247 6.80 -27.50 5.49
N GLN A 248 6.98 -27.63 6.80
CA GLN A 248 8.24 -27.34 7.48
C GLN A 248 9.41 -28.17 6.94
N LYS A 249 9.16 -29.42 6.55
CA LYS A 249 10.15 -30.31 5.93
C LYS A 249 10.70 -29.78 4.59
N TYR A 250 10.04 -28.84 3.99
CA TYR A 250 10.47 -28.17 2.74
C TYR A 250 11.11 -26.80 2.98
N GLY A 251 11.51 -26.49 4.22
CA GLY A 251 12.15 -25.23 4.57
C GLY A 251 11.19 -24.07 4.87
N ILE A 252 9.88 -24.31 4.80
CA ILE A 252 8.88 -23.28 5.09
C ILE A 252 8.88 -22.97 6.59
N ILE A 253 8.92 -21.70 6.93
CA ILE A 253 8.86 -21.21 8.32
C ILE A 253 7.40 -21.14 8.77
N TYR A 254 7.17 -21.38 10.05
CA TYR A 254 5.88 -21.21 10.71
C TYR A 254 5.96 -20.16 11.79
N PRO A 255 4.95 -19.29 11.91
CA PRO A 255 4.91 -18.30 12.98
C PRO A 255 4.94 -18.96 14.35
N LYS A 256 5.58 -18.30 15.31
CA LYS A 256 5.55 -18.77 16.70
C LYS A 256 4.10 -18.65 17.23
N LYS A 257 3.59 -19.73 17.84
CA LYS A 257 2.32 -19.73 18.57
C LYS A 257 2.61 -19.45 20.05
N PHE A 258 1.88 -18.52 20.63
CA PHE A 258 1.99 -18.18 22.04
C PHE A 258 0.86 -18.86 22.82
N MET A 259 1.15 -19.28 24.05
CA MET A 259 0.18 -19.96 24.90
C MET A 259 -0.96 -19.03 25.36
N ASN A 260 -0.65 -17.77 25.54
CA ASN A 260 -1.62 -16.76 26.00
C ASN A 260 -1.14 -15.35 25.69
N TYR A 261 -2.00 -14.40 25.99
CA TYR A 261 -1.78 -12.97 25.82
C TYR A 261 -0.55 -12.45 26.56
N ILE A 262 -0.30 -12.92 27.78
CA ILE A 262 0.84 -12.46 28.61
C ILE A 262 2.15 -12.82 27.92
N GLN A 263 2.30 -14.07 27.49
CA GLN A 263 3.50 -14.54 26.78
C GLN A 263 3.72 -13.78 25.45
N ALA A 264 2.65 -13.53 24.70
CA ALA A 264 2.75 -12.75 23.47
C ALA A 264 3.23 -11.32 23.73
N ASN A 265 2.74 -10.67 24.79
CA ASN A 265 3.16 -9.34 25.17
C ASN A 265 4.59 -9.27 25.69
N GLU A 266 4.98 -10.19 26.55
CA GLU A 266 6.37 -10.28 27.01
C GLU A 266 7.33 -10.42 25.82
N TYR A 267 6.93 -11.17 24.79
CA TYR A 267 7.72 -11.32 23.58
C TYR A 267 7.89 -10.00 22.83
N ILE A 268 6.83 -9.24 22.61
CA ILE A 268 6.92 -7.97 21.86
C ILE A 268 7.53 -6.81 22.66
N LEU A 269 7.46 -6.87 23.99
CA LEU A 269 8.07 -5.87 24.88
C LEU A 269 9.57 -6.09 25.08
N ASN A 270 10.06 -7.30 24.84
CA ASN A 270 11.48 -7.56 24.90
C ASN A 270 12.18 -6.90 23.69
N LYS A 271 13.04 -5.93 23.97
CA LYS A 271 13.76 -5.14 22.95
C LYS A 271 14.75 -5.98 22.12
N ASP A 272 15.16 -7.14 22.62
CA ASP A 272 16.04 -8.05 21.90
C ASP A 272 15.30 -8.86 20.81
N ASN A 273 13.96 -8.87 20.88
CA ASN A 273 13.15 -9.54 19.85
C ASN A 273 12.85 -8.59 18.70
N ILE A 274 13.27 -8.99 17.51
CA ILE A 274 12.89 -8.31 16.27
C ILE A 274 11.58 -8.89 15.81
N THR A 275 10.50 -8.16 16.02
CA THR A 275 9.14 -8.63 15.76
C THR A 275 8.26 -7.53 15.18
N TYR A 276 7.38 -7.93 14.26
CA TYR A 276 6.33 -7.06 13.72
C TYR A 276 5.12 -6.94 14.66
N GLY A 277 5.07 -7.81 15.67
CA GLY A 277 3.98 -7.94 16.61
C GLY A 277 3.38 -9.33 16.63
N TYR A 278 2.11 -9.43 17.01
CA TYR A 278 1.38 -10.68 16.92
C TYR A 278 -0.06 -10.44 16.45
N ILE A 279 -0.61 -11.50 15.84
CA ILE A 279 -2.01 -11.60 15.41
C ILE A 279 -2.80 -12.36 16.46
N ILE A 280 -3.97 -11.86 16.78
CA ILE A 280 -4.99 -12.52 17.60
C ILE A 280 -6.04 -13.05 16.62
N LYS A 281 -6.21 -14.38 16.58
CA LYS A 281 -7.31 -15.02 15.86
C LYS A 281 -8.40 -15.36 16.87
N ARG A 282 -9.59 -14.76 16.72
CA ARG A 282 -10.77 -15.01 17.52
C ARG A 282 -11.82 -15.73 16.70
N MET A 283 -12.24 -16.90 17.13
CA MET A 283 -13.30 -17.66 16.48
C MET A 283 -14.61 -16.84 16.50
N THR A 284 -15.29 -16.80 15.37
CA THR A 284 -16.62 -16.22 15.19
C THR A 284 -17.49 -17.19 14.41
N ASP A 285 -18.79 -16.92 14.31
CA ASP A 285 -19.71 -17.76 13.54
C ASP A 285 -19.35 -17.83 12.04
N ASN A 286 -18.61 -16.83 11.53
CA ASN A 286 -18.20 -16.68 10.12
C ASN A 286 -16.70 -16.96 9.87
N GLY A 287 -16.02 -17.69 10.75
CA GLY A 287 -14.58 -17.93 10.70
C GLY A 287 -13.80 -17.14 11.75
N TYR A 288 -12.59 -16.73 11.46
CA TYR A 288 -11.77 -15.95 12.40
C TYR A 288 -11.88 -14.45 12.16
N SER A 289 -12.17 -13.68 13.21
CA SER A 289 -11.82 -12.27 13.24
C SER A 289 -10.34 -12.11 13.63
N LEU A 290 -9.67 -11.14 13.01
CA LEU A 290 -8.25 -10.92 13.20
C LEU A 290 -8.01 -9.56 13.85
N ALA A 291 -7.22 -9.55 14.92
CA ALA A 291 -6.66 -8.33 15.48
C ALA A 291 -5.14 -8.39 15.47
N LYS A 292 -4.49 -7.24 15.49
CA LYS A 292 -3.02 -7.12 15.51
C LYS A 292 -2.59 -6.19 16.62
N ILE A 293 -1.62 -6.63 17.40
CA ILE A 293 -0.88 -5.79 18.34
C ILE A 293 0.57 -5.74 17.88
N SER A 294 1.10 -4.53 17.73
CA SER A 294 2.50 -4.28 17.37
C SER A 294 3.18 -3.42 18.43
N PRO A 295 4.51 -3.54 18.60
CA PRO A 295 5.28 -2.60 19.40
C PRO A 295 5.06 -1.15 18.95
N GLU A 296 5.12 -0.19 19.89
CA GLU A 296 4.87 1.22 19.60
C GLU A 296 5.78 1.78 18.48
N HIS A 297 7.07 1.42 18.51
CA HIS A 297 8.00 1.87 17.48
C HIS A 297 7.66 1.32 16.09
N ILE A 298 7.05 0.11 15.99
CA ILE A 298 6.60 -0.47 14.73
C ILE A 298 5.34 0.23 14.24
N LYS A 299 4.35 0.46 15.11
CA LYS A 299 3.17 1.26 14.78
C LYS A 299 3.57 2.62 14.21
N TYR A 300 4.51 3.26 14.91
CA TYR A 300 5.05 4.53 14.46
C TYR A 300 5.68 4.44 13.07
N ARG A 301 6.49 3.39 12.79
CA ARG A 301 7.07 3.16 11.46
C ARG A 301 6.01 2.92 10.39
N GLU A 302 5.01 2.08 10.66
CA GLU A 302 3.90 1.83 9.74
C GLU A 302 3.15 3.12 9.37
N ASP A 303 2.97 4.01 10.34
CA ASP A 303 2.25 5.26 10.13
C ASP A 303 3.12 6.35 9.48
N THR A 304 4.41 6.33 9.68
CA THR A 304 5.33 7.40 9.24
C THR A 304 6.22 7.03 8.07
N ASP A 305 6.63 5.76 7.93
CA ASP A 305 7.45 5.32 6.81
C ASP A 305 6.55 5.07 5.57
N PRO A 306 6.67 5.86 4.52
CA PRO A 306 5.95 5.64 3.26
C PRO A 306 6.46 4.42 2.49
N CYS A 307 7.42 3.69 3.02
CA CYS A 307 8.01 2.48 2.42
C CYS A 307 8.50 2.70 0.98
N ASN A 308 9.04 3.86 0.67
CA ASN A 308 9.62 4.15 -0.62
C ASN A 308 11.11 3.76 -0.63
N PRO A 309 11.63 3.13 -1.71
CA PRO A 309 13.07 2.81 -1.81
C PRO A 309 13.96 4.06 -1.79
N ASN A 310 13.44 5.20 -2.22
CA ASN A 310 14.17 6.45 -2.11
C ASN A 310 14.04 7.03 -0.68
N PRO A 311 15.12 7.08 0.11
CA PRO A 311 15.10 7.56 1.49
C PRO A 311 14.69 9.05 1.59
N TRP A 312 15.01 9.86 0.59
CA TRP A 312 14.62 11.28 0.57
C TRP A 312 13.12 11.47 0.37
N TYR A 313 12.49 10.54 -0.37
CA TYR A 313 11.03 10.52 -0.48
C TYR A 313 10.39 10.21 0.89
N ASN A 314 10.95 9.28 1.64
CA ASN A 314 10.47 8.93 2.97
C ASN A 314 10.62 10.11 3.94
N ILE A 315 11.75 10.79 3.90
CA ILE A 315 11.99 11.98 4.73
C ILE A 315 11.02 13.11 4.38
N LEU A 316 10.80 13.38 3.09
CA LEU A 316 9.80 14.35 2.63
C LEU A 316 8.40 13.99 3.12
N ALA A 317 8.00 12.73 2.98
CA ALA A 317 6.69 12.25 3.42
C ALA A 317 6.52 12.38 4.95
N THR A 318 7.55 12.04 5.70
CA THR A 318 7.58 12.21 7.17
C THR A 318 7.48 13.68 7.56
N TYR A 319 8.24 14.54 6.90
CA TYR A 319 8.14 16.00 7.10
C TYR A 319 6.73 16.52 6.83
N MET A 320 6.06 16.07 5.79
CA MET A 320 4.70 16.50 5.47
C MET A 320 3.64 15.99 6.45
N ARG A 321 3.87 14.84 7.09
CA ARG A 321 2.93 14.23 8.04
C ARG A 321 3.03 14.79 9.46
N ASN A 322 4.26 14.94 9.99
CA ASN A 322 4.52 15.04 11.43
C ASN A 322 5.22 16.34 11.84
N ARG A 323 4.72 17.48 11.44
CA ARG A 323 5.40 18.76 11.51
C ARG A 323 5.66 19.32 12.90
N ILE A 324 4.95 18.89 13.91
CA ILE A 324 4.95 19.55 15.23
C ILE A 324 5.74 18.74 16.26
N ASP A 325 5.73 17.40 16.17
CA ASP A 325 6.18 16.55 17.27
C ASP A 325 7.37 15.63 16.95
N TYR A 326 7.89 15.65 15.70
CA TYR A 326 8.96 14.74 15.33
C TYR A 326 10.11 15.44 14.62
N HIS A 327 11.30 15.30 15.17
CA HIS A 327 12.51 15.79 14.54
C HIS A 327 12.92 14.88 13.39
N ILE A 328 12.99 15.41 12.17
CA ILE A 328 13.45 14.66 10.98
C ILE A 328 14.84 14.05 11.22
N ASN A 329 15.68 14.73 11.98
CA ASN A 329 17.01 14.21 12.34
C ASN A 329 16.91 12.94 13.18
N ASP A 330 15.92 12.81 14.05
CA ASP A 330 15.67 11.59 14.81
C ASP A 330 15.19 10.48 13.88
N TYR A 331 14.29 10.80 12.94
CA TYR A 331 13.86 9.85 11.90
C TYR A 331 15.03 9.36 11.04
N ILE A 332 15.91 10.27 10.62
CA ILE A 332 17.09 9.90 9.84
C ILE A 332 18.01 9.00 10.65
N ARG A 333 18.30 9.37 11.89
CA ARG A 333 19.14 8.58 12.79
C ARG A 333 18.58 7.17 13.00
N ASP A 334 17.28 7.07 13.23
CA ASP A 334 16.65 5.81 13.64
C ASP A 334 16.33 4.89 12.46
N TYR A 335 16.08 5.44 11.25
CA TYR A 335 15.58 4.67 10.11
C TYR A 335 16.41 4.82 8.82
N ASN A 336 17.25 5.82 8.72
CA ASN A 336 18.10 6.06 7.54
C ASN A 336 19.50 6.54 7.95
N PRO A 337 20.21 5.85 8.87
CA PRO A 337 21.49 6.32 9.40
C PRO A 337 22.57 6.48 8.34
N ASN A 338 22.44 5.72 7.24
CA ASN A 338 23.37 5.72 6.11
C ASN A 338 23.00 6.71 4.99
N ILE A 339 22.04 7.63 5.25
CA ILE A 339 21.71 8.63 4.24
C ILE A 339 22.94 9.46 3.88
N GLN A 340 23.15 9.66 2.57
CA GLN A 340 24.28 10.44 2.09
C GLN A 340 24.26 11.85 2.68
N LYS A 341 25.32 12.22 3.37
CA LYS A 341 25.51 13.59 3.86
C LYS A 341 25.70 14.53 2.69
N LEU A 342 25.01 15.64 2.71
CA LEU A 342 25.07 16.69 1.71
C LEU A 342 25.89 17.86 2.25
N TYR A 343 26.67 18.46 1.37
CA TYR A 343 27.50 19.62 1.71
C TYR A 343 27.19 20.77 0.75
N ASP A 344 27.19 21.99 1.26
CA ASP A 344 27.07 23.19 0.44
C ASP A 344 28.43 23.49 -0.26
N ASN A 345 28.45 24.53 -1.10
CA ASN A 345 29.65 24.94 -1.82
C ASN A 345 30.82 25.37 -0.91
N ASN A 346 30.56 25.59 0.38
CA ASN A 346 31.55 25.96 1.37
C ASN A 346 32.01 24.75 2.22
N GLY A 347 31.56 23.56 1.89
CA GLY A 347 31.86 22.34 2.63
C GLY A 347 31.09 22.17 3.94
N LYS A 348 30.06 22.98 4.17
CA LYS A 348 29.20 22.88 5.35
C LYS A 348 28.10 21.85 5.09
N GLU A 349 27.88 20.93 6.06
CA GLU A 349 26.79 19.95 5.99
C GLU A 349 25.42 20.65 5.92
N ILE A 350 24.58 20.21 5.00
CA ILE A 350 23.22 20.71 4.80
C ILE A 350 22.29 19.86 5.64
N ASP A 351 21.60 20.49 6.58
CA ASP A 351 20.53 19.84 7.37
C ASP A 351 19.37 19.43 6.43
N PRO A 352 18.99 18.15 6.41
CA PRO A 352 17.86 17.66 5.62
C PRO A 352 16.53 18.38 5.91
N THR A 353 16.28 18.75 7.17
CA THR A 353 15.10 19.53 7.57
C THR A 353 15.10 20.90 6.92
N TYR A 354 16.25 21.57 6.95
CA TYR A 354 16.44 22.87 6.29
C TYR A 354 16.23 22.76 4.78
N LEU A 355 16.80 21.73 4.15
CA LEU A 355 16.67 21.49 2.72
C LEU A 355 15.20 21.35 2.30
N ILE A 356 14.45 20.48 2.99
CA ILE A 356 13.04 20.22 2.68
C ILE A 356 12.18 21.45 2.99
N HIS A 357 12.36 22.04 4.15
CA HIS A 357 11.60 23.23 4.56
C HIS A 357 11.77 24.39 3.59
N THR A 358 13.00 24.69 3.23
CA THR A 358 13.32 25.75 2.27
C THR A 358 12.73 25.48 0.90
N SER A 359 12.82 24.23 0.41
CA SER A 359 12.24 23.83 -0.85
C SER A 359 10.71 23.97 -0.86
N ILE A 360 10.02 23.56 0.20
CA ILE A 360 8.57 23.71 0.35
C ILE A 360 8.16 25.19 0.42
N CYS A 361 8.92 26.00 1.15
CA CYS A 361 8.70 27.45 1.19
C CYS A 361 8.87 28.10 -0.18
N THR A 362 9.85 27.65 -0.95
CA THR A 362 10.07 28.15 -2.33
C THR A 362 8.89 27.77 -3.24
N ILE A 363 8.45 26.51 -3.19
CA ILE A 363 7.24 26.06 -3.93
C ILE A 363 6.02 26.90 -3.54
N LYS A 364 5.82 27.12 -2.24
CA LYS A 364 4.73 27.95 -1.71
C LYS A 364 4.75 29.37 -2.32
N ASP A 365 5.91 30.00 -2.30
CA ASP A 365 6.05 31.37 -2.79
C ASP A 365 5.79 31.46 -4.31
N GLN A 366 6.26 30.46 -5.07
CA GLN A 366 5.98 30.38 -6.50
C GLN A 366 4.48 30.16 -6.79
N LEU A 367 3.84 29.20 -6.12
CA LEU A 367 2.40 28.96 -6.27
C LEU A 367 1.56 30.17 -5.85
N TYR A 368 1.96 30.87 -4.79
CA TYR A 368 1.25 32.06 -4.34
C TYR A 368 1.38 33.22 -5.35
N LYS A 369 2.55 33.45 -5.91
CA LYS A 369 2.76 34.43 -7.00
C LYS A 369 1.88 34.10 -8.21
N LEU A 370 1.83 32.84 -8.63
CA LEU A 370 0.97 32.39 -9.71
C LEU A 370 -0.53 32.56 -9.39
N TYR A 371 -0.93 32.26 -8.15
CA TYR A 371 -2.30 32.50 -7.70
C TYR A 371 -2.68 33.98 -7.77
N LEU A 372 -1.85 34.87 -7.23
CA LEU A 372 -2.08 36.33 -7.30
C LEU A 372 -2.15 36.83 -8.74
N ALA A 373 -1.24 36.37 -9.60
CA ALA A 373 -1.26 36.77 -11.02
C ALA A 373 -2.54 36.36 -11.74
N THR A 374 -3.23 35.30 -11.27
CA THR A 374 -4.48 34.81 -11.87
C THR A 374 -5.75 35.42 -11.26
N THR A 375 -5.64 36.10 -10.11
CA THR A 375 -6.76 36.72 -9.39
C THR A 375 -6.87 38.23 -9.61
N THR A 376 -5.84 38.88 -10.17
CA THR A 376 -5.84 40.30 -10.45
C THR A 376 -6.70 40.67 -11.67
N TYR A 377 -7.12 41.95 -11.77
CA TYR A 377 -8.00 42.49 -12.82
C TYR A 377 -7.54 42.20 -14.26
N ASN A 378 -6.24 42.01 -14.50
CA ASN A 378 -5.64 41.61 -15.78
C ASN A 378 -5.38 40.11 -15.95
N SER A 379 -6.18 39.29 -15.32
CA SER A 379 -5.94 37.81 -15.22
C SER A 379 -5.69 37.11 -16.57
N LYS A 380 -6.44 37.47 -17.64
CA LYS A 380 -6.26 36.88 -18.99
C LYS A 380 -4.88 37.17 -19.59
N LYS A 381 -4.41 38.43 -19.46
CA LYS A 381 -3.11 38.87 -19.97
C LYS A 381 -1.95 38.23 -19.17
N ASN A 382 -2.10 38.14 -17.85
CA ASN A 382 -1.14 37.50 -16.95
C ASN A 382 -1.05 36.01 -17.17
N ILE A 383 -2.19 35.31 -17.36
CA ILE A 383 -2.22 33.90 -17.71
C ILE A 383 -1.54 33.64 -19.06
N PHE A 384 -1.76 34.54 -20.06
CA PHE A 384 -1.11 34.39 -21.36
C PHE A 384 0.40 34.59 -21.27
N LYS A 385 0.87 35.56 -20.48
CA LYS A 385 2.30 35.78 -20.23
C LYS A 385 2.92 34.58 -19.49
N MET A 386 2.25 34.11 -18.46
CA MET A 386 2.64 32.94 -17.70
C MET A 386 2.75 31.67 -18.59
N ASN A 387 1.81 31.46 -19.52
CA ASN A 387 1.86 30.32 -20.46
C ASN A 387 3.03 30.38 -21.45
N LYS A 388 3.65 31.57 -21.64
CA LYS A 388 4.87 31.70 -22.46
C LYS A 388 6.15 31.38 -21.69
N GLU A 389 6.13 31.62 -20.38
CA GLU A 389 7.28 31.41 -19.47
C GLU A 389 7.35 29.97 -18.91
N ILE A 390 6.22 29.25 -18.94
CA ILE A 390 6.12 27.90 -18.40
C ILE A 390 6.06 26.90 -19.55
N ASP A 391 6.84 25.82 -19.44
CA ASP A 391 6.76 24.71 -20.37
C ASP A 391 5.31 24.19 -20.48
N LYS A 392 4.85 24.00 -21.73
CA LYS A 392 3.48 23.59 -22.05
C LYS A 392 3.06 22.29 -21.32
N HIS A 393 3.99 21.41 -21.02
CA HIS A 393 3.73 20.17 -20.30
C HIS A 393 3.25 20.39 -18.86
N PHE A 394 3.66 21.48 -18.21
CA PHE A 394 3.30 21.77 -16.82
C PHE A 394 2.06 22.66 -16.65
N VAL A 395 1.56 23.24 -17.73
CA VAL A 395 0.36 24.11 -17.68
C VAL A 395 -0.86 23.39 -17.06
N PRO A 396 -1.16 22.11 -17.38
CA PRO A 396 -2.26 21.37 -16.74
C PRO A 396 -2.08 21.23 -15.24
N LEU A 397 -0.87 20.92 -14.78
CA LEU A 397 -0.55 20.76 -13.36
C LEU A 397 -0.78 22.06 -12.58
N ILE A 398 -0.29 23.17 -13.09
CA ILE A 398 -0.50 24.50 -12.48
C ILE A 398 -1.99 24.83 -12.42
N ARG A 399 -2.72 24.63 -13.51
CA ARG A 399 -4.17 24.88 -13.55
C ARG A 399 -4.91 24.03 -12.52
N PHE A 400 -4.52 22.80 -12.36
CA PHE A 400 -5.07 21.91 -11.34
C PHE A 400 -4.87 22.49 -9.93
N HIS A 401 -3.65 22.85 -9.55
CA HIS A 401 -3.37 23.41 -8.21
C HIS A 401 -4.05 24.75 -7.98
N LEU A 402 -4.03 25.64 -8.97
CA LEU A 402 -4.74 26.94 -8.88
C LEU A 402 -6.26 26.78 -8.78
N SER A 403 -6.85 25.80 -9.47
CA SER A 403 -8.28 25.49 -9.33
C SER A 403 -8.63 24.98 -7.94
N LYS A 404 -7.79 24.12 -7.36
CA LYS A 404 -7.95 23.63 -5.98
C LYS A 404 -7.84 24.76 -4.96
N LEU A 405 -6.88 25.66 -5.12
CA LEU A 405 -6.75 26.83 -4.24
C LEU A 405 -7.98 27.73 -4.33
N ARG A 406 -8.49 28.01 -5.54
CA ARG A 406 -9.72 28.81 -5.73
C ARG A 406 -10.95 28.13 -5.13
N TYR A 407 -11.08 26.82 -5.30
CA TYR A 407 -12.15 26.07 -4.66
C TYR A 407 -12.10 26.22 -3.14
N ARG A 408 -10.92 26.09 -2.53
CA ARG A 408 -10.74 26.29 -1.09
C ARG A 408 -10.98 27.73 -0.65
N GLN A 409 -10.64 28.72 -1.48
CA GLN A 409 -10.98 30.13 -1.24
C GLN A 409 -12.48 30.29 -1.01
N VAL A 410 -13.30 29.70 -1.89
CA VAL A 410 -14.75 29.83 -1.82
C VAL A 410 -15.37 28.99 -0.70
N THR A 411 -14.90 27.78 -0.52
CA THR A 411 -15.56 26.78 0.35
C THR A 411 -15.03 26.77 1.78
N VAL A 412 -13.74 27.02 1.98
CA VAL A 412 -13.07 26.89 3.28
C VAL A 412 -12.78 28.25 3.90
N TYR A 413 -12.09 29.12 3.16
CA TYR A 413 -11.57 30.37 3.75
C TYR A 413 -12.55 31.55 3.64
N LYS A 414 -13.44 31.54 2.66
CA LYS A 414 -14.40 32.62 2.37
C LYS A 414 -13.77 34.03 2.16
N ASN A 415 -12.44 34.08 2.13
CA ASN A 415 -11.61 35.29 1.96
C ASN A 415 -10.51 35.03 0.93
N LEU A 416 -9.77 36.07 0.56
CA LEU A 416 -8.58 35.94 -0.28
C LEU A 416 -7.56 35.01 0.40
N ILE A 417 -7.02 34.08 -0.39
CA ILE A 417 -5.98 33.15 0.09
C ILE A 417 -4.71 33.93 0.43
N THR A 418 -4.17 33.64 1.59
CA THR A 418 -2.89 34.17 2.06
C THR A 418 -1.74 33.20 1.72
N ASN A 419 -0.51 33.69 1.82
CA ASN A 419 0.68 32.86 1.67
C ASN A 419 0.69 31.68 2.68
N ARG A 420 0.15 31.88 3.89
CA ARG A 420 -0.01 30.84 4.92
C ARG A 420 -0.99 29.76 4.48
N ASP A 421 -2.07 30.11 3.81
CA ASP A 421 -3.07 29.15 3.33
C ASP A 421 -2.50 28.28 2.20
N VAL A 422 -1.64 28.83 1.34
CA VAL A 422 -0.91 28.06 0.33
C VAL A 422 0.08 27.10 0.98
N TYR A 423 0.78 27.51 2.03
CA TYR A 423 1.63 26.63 2.81
C TYR A 423 0.83 25.48 3.42
N TYR A 424 -0.31 25.78 4.04
CA TYR A 424 -1.21 24.76 4.57
C TYR A 424 -1.70 23.80 3.47
N TYR A 425 -2.07 24.31 2.31
CA TYR A 425 -2.49 23.48 1.17
C TYR A 425 -1.39 22.51 0.74
N ILE A 426 -0.17 23.01 0.52
CA ILE A 426 0.96 22.17 0.12
C ILE A 426 1.17 21.06 1.14
N CYS A 427 1.15 21.42 2.36
CA CYS A 427 1.55 20.59 3.45
C CYS A 427 0.49 19.59 3.92
N HIS A 428 -0.80 19.87 3.82
CA HIS A 428 -1.89 19.03 4.33
C HIS A 428 -2.76 18.42 3.24
N CYS A 429 -2.65 18.93 2.01
CA CYS A 429 -3.53 18.48 0.93
C CYS A 429 -2.77 17.81 -0.21
N LEU A 430 -1.45 18.00 -0.29
CA LEU A 430 -0.62 17.38 -1.33
C LEU A 430 0.06 16.11 -0.79
N ARG A 431 0.27 15.17 -1.69
CA ARG A 431 1.08 13.97 -1.43
C ARG A 431 2.54 14.25 -1.80
N PRO A 432 3.51 13.48 -1.31
CA PRO A 432 4.91 13.61 -1.71
C PRO A 432 5.13 13.59 -3.23
N ASN A 433 4.38 12.79 -3.97
CA ASN A 433 4.43 12.77 -5.43
C ASN A 433 3.98 14.09 -6.09
N ASP A 434 3.00 14.77 -5.51
CA ASP A 434 2.55 16.07 -6.01
C ASP A 434 3.64 17.13 -5.79
N ILE A 435 4.37 17.05 -4.66
CA ILE A 435 5.54 17.89 -4.38
C ILE A 435 6.66 17.61 -5.37
N LYS A 436 6.96 16.33 -5.65
CA LYS A 436 7.96 15.93 -6.66
C LYS A 436 7.64 16.52 -8.04
N GLN A 437 6.37 16.50 -8.44
CA GLN A 437 5.93 17.12 -9.70
C GLN A 437 6.11 18.65 -9.70
N LEU A 438 5.81 19.32 -8.58
CA LEU A 438 6.02 20.77 -8.43
C LEU A 438 7.51 21.13 -8.40
N LEU A 439 8.35 20.31 -7.79
CA LEU A 439 9.81 20.45 -7.84
C LEU A 439 10.32 20.37 -9.27
N ASN A 440 9.93 19.36 -10.03
CA ASN A 440 10.26 19.24 -11.45
C ASN A 440 9.83 20.48 -12.25
N LEU A 441 8.60 20.94 -12.04
CA LEU A 441 8.08 22.14 -12.69
C LEU A 441 8.97 23.35 -12.42
N PHE A 442 9.22 23.65 -11.14
CA PHE A 442 9.91 24.89 -10.78
C PHE A 442 11.43 24.86 -11.01
N THR A 443 12.02 23.67 -11.13
CA THR A 443 13.44 23.52 -11.50
C THR A 443 13.71 23.53 -13.00
N THR A 444 12.69 23.23 -13.83
CA THR A 444 12.81 23.22 -15.29
C THR A 444 12.35 24.51 -15.95
N THR A 445 11.62 25.38 -15.23
CA THR A 445 11.21 26.70 -15.75
C THR A 445 12.46 27.58 -15.91
N THR A 446 12.70 28.04 -17.11
CA THR A 446 13.84 28.92 -17.45
C THR A 446 13.70 30.31 -16.82
N GLY A 447 14.77 30.79 -16.18
CA GLY A 447 14.85 32.16 -15.64
C GLY A 447 15.08 32.26 -14.14
N PHE A 448 15.36 31.13 -13.45
CA PHE A 448 15.71 31.17 -12.04
C PHE A 448 17.20 31.42 -11.85
N ASP A 449 17.50 32.38 -10.98
CA ASP A 449 18.88 32.63 -10.54
C ASP A 449 19.35 31.51 -9.60
N ILE A 450 20.23 30.64 -10.08
CA ILE A 450 20.79 29.51 -9.31
C ILE A 450 21.69 30.03 -8.16
N THR A 451 22.05 31.30 -8.13
CA THR A 451 22.80 31.91 -7.03
C THR A 451 21.93 32.07 -5.77
N ASP A 452 20.61 32.05 -5.90
CA ASP A 452 19.71 32.04 -4.74
C ASP A 452 19.77 30.68 -4.00
N ARG A 453 20.14 30.72 -2.74
CA ARG A 453 20.24 29.56 -1.86
C ARG A 453 18.94 28.75 -1.80
N SER A 454 17.78 29.40 -1.88
CA SER A 454 16.47 28.76 -1.89
C SER A 454 16.27 27.91 -3.14
N MET A 455 16.73 28.42 -4.30
CA MET A 455 16.67 27.70 -5.57
C MET A 455 17.66 26.53 -5.60
N LEU A 456 18.84 26.69 -4.98
CA LEU A 456 19.78 25.59 -4.84
C LEU A 456 19.19 24.44 -4.02
N CYS A 457 18.49 24.74 -2.91
CA CYS A 457 17.79 23.73 -2.13
C CYS A 457 16.73 22.99 -2.97
N LEU A 458 15.94 23.74 -3.74
CA LEU A 458 14.88 23.17 -4.60
C LEU A 458 15.45 22.23 -5.66
N VAL A 459 16.52 22.64 -6.36
CA VAL A 459 17.21 21.81 -7.36
C VAL A 459 17.84 20.57 -6.72
N THR A 460 18.46 20.73 -5.54
CA THR A 460 19.08 19.62 -4.82
C THR A 460 18.02 18.59 -4.41
N LEU A 461 16.93 19.03 -3.77
CA LEU A 461 15.85 18.12 -3.37
C LEU A 461 15.22 17.41 -4.58
N ASN A 462 15.02 18.15 -5.69
CA ASN A 462 14.51 17.55 -6.92
C ASN A 462 15.42 16.44 -7.47
N ARG A 463 16.72 16.63 -7.46
CA ARG A 463 17.68 15.58 -7.85
C ARG A 463 17.57 14.37 -6.92
N LEU A 464 17.61 14.58 -5.62
CA LEU A 464 17.54 13.50 -4.62
C LEU A 464 16.27 12.65 -4.71
N LEU A 465 15.14 13.25 -5.08
CA LEU A 465 13.88 12.54 -5.25
C LEU A 465 13.76 11.82 -6.60
N ASN A 466 14.63 12.08 -7.55
CA ASN A 466 14.62 11.46 -8.89
C ASN A 466 15.74 10.43 -9.10
N TYR A 467 16.65 10.30 -8.16
CA TYR A 467 17.59 9.19 -8.09
C TYR A 467 16.94 8.02 -7.37
#